data_4723aeaf65a6efc32a1c5b0f0630c532
#
_entry.id   4723aeaf65a6efc32a1c5b0f0630c532
#
_cell.length_a   1.000
_cell.length_b   1.000
_cell.length_c   1.000
_cell.angle_alpha   90.00
_cell.angle_beta   90.00
_cell.angle_gamma   90.00
#
_symmetry.space_group_name_H-M   'P 1'
#
loop_
_entity.id
_entity.type
_entity.pdbx_description
1 polymer ?
#
loop_
_entity_poly.entity_id
_entity_poly.type
_entity_poly.pdbx_seq_one_letter_code
_entity_poly.pdbx_strand_id
1 'polypeptide(L)'
;MSSVINVRGLEKSYGANKAVAGIDLTIEPGEIFALLGPNGAGKTTTVEILEGFRDRDRGDVSVLGTDPGVKGEQARKWRNRIGIVLQSTNDAGDLSVYETVAHFAKYYSNPRGVDEVINAVGLTDKSGELIRTLSGGQRRRLDVALGIIGSPELLFLDEPTTGFDPEARRAFWALIQDLRKSGATILLTTHYLDEAEALADRVAVINQGKIIEVATPALLGGRATSLATVSWKGANGIQSERTDNPTALIRKLTETYKDEIPELTVKRASLEDIYLEMIGGADVSQ
;
A
#
# COMPACT_ATOMS: atom_id res chain seq x y z
N MET A 1 4.49 -14.99 17.61
CA MET A 1 3.10 -14.81 17.11
C MET A 1 3.09 -15.37 15.70
N SER A 2 2.01 -16.01 15.24
CA SER A 2 1.93 -16.52 13.86
C SER A 2 1.63 -15.34 12.92
N SER A 3 2.29 -15.31 11.75
CA SER A 3 2.03 -14.31 10.71
C SER A 3 0.56 -14.33 10.24
N VAL A 4 0.04 -13.18 9.86
CA VAL A 4 -1.32 -13.02 9.31
C VAL A 4 -1.40 -13.55 7.89
N ILE A 5 -0.38 -13.29 7.08
CA ILE A 5 -0.22 -13.86 5.75
C ILE A 5 1.12 -14.60 5.67
N ASN A 6 1.09 -15.81 5.11
CA ASN A 6 2.29 -16.58 4.80
C ASN A 6 2.13 -17.20 3.40
N VAL A 7 3.04 -16.87 2.50
CA VAL A 7 3.03 -17.31 1.10
C VAL A 7 4.40 -17.92 0.80
N ARG A 8 4.40 -19.08 0.13
CA ARG A 8 5.62 -19.77 -0.31
C ARG A 8 5.46 -20.27 -1.76
N GLY A 9 6.36 -19.82 -2.63
CA GLY A 9 6.43 -20.26 -4.00
C GLY A 9 5.15 -20.03 -4.80
N LEU A 10 4.40 -18.94 -4.56
CA LEU A 10 3.14 -18.64 -5.22
C LEU A 10 3.34 -18.43 -6.71
N GLU A 11 2.61 -19.20 -7.53
CA GLU A 11 2.62 -19.08 -8.99
C GLU A 11 1.23 -18.93 -9.56
N LYS A 12 1.11 -18.09 -10.60
CA LYS A 12 -0.09 -17.91 -11.43
C LYS A 12 0.27 -17.51 -12.85
N SER A 13 -0.31 -18.23 -13.82
CA SER A 13 -0.10 -17.98 -15.24
C SER A 13 -1.43 -17.81 -15.97
N TYR A 14 -1.41 -17.00 -17.03
CA TYR A 14 -2.51 -16.81 -17.97
C TYR A 14 -1.98 -17.10 -19.38
N GLY A 15 -2.20 -18.30 -19.86
CA GLY A 15 -1.56 -18.78 -21.08
C GLY A 15 -0.04 -18.78 -20.94
N ALA A 16 0.65 -18.08 -21.82
CA ALA A 16 2.12 -17.95 -21.76
C ALA A 16 2.62 -16.87 -20.76
N ASN A 17 1.72 -16.01 -20.27
CA ASN A 17 2.10 -14.94 -19.33
C ASN A 17 2.11 -15.45 -17.89
N LYS A 18 3.29 -15.42 -17.25
CA LYS A 18 3.48 -15.78 -15.84
C LYS A 18 3.29 -14.53 -14.98
N ALA A 19 2.04 -14.27 -14.56
CA ALA A 19 1.67 -13.08 -13.80
C ALA A 19 2.23 -13.08 -12.38
N VAL A 20 2.40 -14.27 -11.77
CA VAL A 20 3.05 -14.46 -10.46
C VAL A 20 4.03 -15.62 -10.61
N ALA A 21 5.30 -15.40 -10.26
CA ALA A 21 6.41 -16.25 -10.67
C ALA A 21 7.26 -16.75 -9.49
N GLY A 22 6.60 -17.34 -8.47
CA GLY A 22 7.27 -17.91 -7.30
C GLY A 22 7.47 -16.88 -6.20
N ILE A 23 6.39 -16.23 -5.74
CA ILE A 23 6.44 -15.23 -4.67
C ILE A 23 6.48 -15.91 -3.29
N ASP A 24 7.40 -15.46 -2.45
CA ASP A 24 7.44 -15.68 -1.02
C ASP A 24 7.09 -14.37 -0.29
N LEU A 25 6.16 -14.42 0.66
CA LEU A 25 5.68 -13.23 1.37
C LEU A 25 5.22 -13.58 2.77
N THR A 26 5.59 -12.76 3.75
CA THR A 26 5.12 -12.88 5.13
C THR A 26 4.68 -11.52 5.64
N ILE A 27 3.46 -11.43 6.21
CA ILE A 27 2.90 -10.22 6.81
C ILE A 27 2.56 -10.50 8.27
N GLU A 28 3.02 -9.62 9.15
CA GLU A 28 2.85 -9.75 10.58
C GLU A 28 1.57 -9.05 11.09
N PRO A 29 1.02 -9.45 12.24
CA PRO A 29 -0.15 -8.79 12.82
C PRO A 29 0.09 -7.31 13.12
N GLY A 30 -0.89 -6.45 12.77
CA GLY A 30 -0.90 -5.03 13.11
C GLY A 30 0.03 -4.16 12.27
N GLU A 31 0.65 -4.70 11.19
CA GLU A 31 1.42 -3.87 10.27
C GLU A 31 0.58 -3.38 9.08
N ILE A 32 0.99 -2.26 8.51
CA ILE A 32 0.61 -1.85 7.16
C ILE A 32 1.71 -2.35 6.20
N PHE A 33 1.35 -3.27 5.35
CA PHE A 33 2.25 -3.82 4.34
C PHE A 33 1.86 -3.33 2.95
N ALA A 34 2.80 -2.74 2.21
CA ALA A 34 2.56 -2.29 0.85
C ALA A 34 3.18 -3.23 -0.18
N LEU A 35 2.41 -3.59 -1.20
CA LEU A 35 2.89 -4.26 -2.41
C LEU A 35 3.03 -3.21 -3.51
N LEU A 36 4.26 -2.77 -3.75
CA LEU A 36 4.63 -1.69 -4.66
C LEU A 36 5.15 -2.25 -5.99
N GLY A 37 4.66 -1.76 -7.10
CA GLY A 37 5.14 -2.18 -8.41
C GLY A 37 4.42 -1.51 -9.58
N PRO A 38 4.96 -1.59 -10.80
CA PRO A 38 4.32 -1.02 -11.98
C PRO A 38 3.03 -1.77 -12.35
N ASN A 39 2.26 -1.20 -13.26
CA ASN A 39 1.08 -1.89 -13.80
C ASN A 39 1.52 -3.17 -14.53
N GLY A 40 0.76 -4.25 -14.31
CA GLY A 40 1.10 -5.57 -14.87
C GLY A 40 2.17 -6.35 -14.10
N ALA A 41 2.73 -5.83 -12.99
CA ALA A 41 3.74 -6.53 -12.19
C ALA A 41 3.23 -7.77 -11.45
N GLY A 42 1.91 -7.98 -11.37
CA GLY A 42 1.29 -9.11 -10.67
C GLY A 42 0.65 -8.75 -9.33
N LYS A 43 0.58 -7.46 -8.94
CA LYS A 43 0.00 -7.00 -7.67
C LYS A 43 -1.44 -7.49 -7.47
N THR A 44 -2.34 -7.09 -8.36
CA THR A 44 -3.77 -7.45 -8.29
C THR A 44 -3.98 -8.96 -8.32
N THR A 45 -3.26 -9.68 -9.18
CA THR A 45 -3.33 -11.15 -9.21
C THR A 45 -2.91 -11.78 -7.89
N THR A 46 -1.83 -11.26 -7.27
CA THR A 46 -1.37 -11.74 -5.96
C THR A 46 -2.43 -11.48 -4.89
N VAL A 47 -2.97 -10.27 -4.82
CA VAL A 47 -3.98 -9.89 -3.82
C VAL A 47 -5.27 -10.68 -4.02
N GLU A 48 -5.79 -10.82 -5.24
CA GLU A 48 -6.98 -11.62 -5.54
C GLU A 48 -6.85 -13.10 -5.10
N ILE A 49 -5.63 -13.66 -5.17
CA ILE A 49 -5.37 -15.01 -4.65
C ILE A 49 -5.42 -15.02 -3.11
N LEU A 50 -4.85 -14.03 -2.47
CA LEU A 50 -4.87 -13.90 -1.00
C LEU A 50 -6.27 -13.64 -0.45
N GLU A 51 -7.12 -12.96 -1.21
CA GLU A 51 -8.55 -12.72 -0.92
C GLU A 51 -9.43 -13.95 -1.16
N GLY A 52 -8.88 -14.99 -1.80
CA GLY A 52 -9.64 -16.18 -2.19
C GLY A 52 -10.62 -15.93 -3.33
N PHE A 53 -10.42 -14.86 -4.09
CA PHE A 53 -11.19 -14.54 -5.29
C PHE A 53 -10.67 -15.29 -6.53
N ARG A 54 -9.38 -15.63 -6.53
CA ARG A 54 -8.70 -16.30 -7.64
C ARG A 54 -7.94 -17.53 -7.18
N ASP A 55 -8.00 -18.60 -7.96
CA ASP A 55 -7.21 -19.80 -7.71
C ASP A 55 -5.76 -19.60 -8.17
N ARG A 56 -4.81 -20.06 -7.35
CA ARG A 56 -3.39 -20.15 -7.70
C ARG A 56 -3.11 -21.43 -8.52
N ASP A 57 -2.01 -21.44 -9.25
CA ASP A 57 -1.56 -22.63 -9.98
C ASP A 57 -0.63 -23.50 -9.11
N ARG A 58 0.24 -22.85 -8.28
CA ARG A 58 1.18 -23.52 -7.36
C ARG A 58 1.45 -22.66 -6.13
N GLY A 59 2.15 -23.28 -5.16
CA GLY A 59 2.61 -22.65 -3.93
C GLY A 59 1.64 -22.83 -2.76
N ASP A 60 2.14 -22.54 -1.57
CA ASP A 60 1.39 -22.61 -0.32
C ASP A 60 0.98 -21.20 0.11
N VAL A 61 -0.29 -21.03 0.45
CA VAL A 61 -0.85 -19.76 0.91
C VAL A 61 -1.66 -19.98 2.16
N SER A 62 -1.36 -19.21 3.19
CA SER A 62 -2.13 -19.15 4.42
C SER A 62 -2.45 -17.69 4.75
N VAL A 63 -3.73 -17.37 4.90
CA VAL A 63 -4.24 -16.06 5.32
C VAL A 63 -5.07 -16.27 6.58
N LEU A 64 -4.67 -15.65 7.69
CA LEU A 64 -5.27 -15.85 9.01
C LEU A 64 -5.34 -17.34 9.40
N GLY A 65 -4.30 -18.10 9.04
CA GLY A 65 -4.20 -19.54 9.33
C GLY A 65 -5.06 -20.43 8.43
N THR A 66 -5.65 -19.90 7.38
CA THR A 66 -6.54 -20.64 6.46
C THR A 66 -6.04 -20.49 5.02
N ASP A 67 -6.14 -21.56 4.22
CA ASP A 67 -5.92 -21.49 2.78
C ASP A 67 -7.10 -20.73 2.12
N PRO A 68 -6.86 -19.64 1.38
CA PRO A 68 -7.93 -18.88 0.71
C PRO A 68 -8.74 -19.70 -0.31
N GLY A 69 -8.17 -20.79 -0.84
CA GLY A 69 -8.85 -21.70 -1.78
C GLY A 69 -9.92 -22.60 -1.15
N VAL A 70 -10.13 -22.55 0.18
CA VAL A 70 -11.21 -23.30 0.86
C VAL A 70 -12.59 -22.92 0.33
N LYS A 71 -13.54 -23.84 0.44
CA LYS A 71 -14.93 -23.67 -0.06
C LYS A 71 -15.96 -23.95 1.05
N GLY A 72 -17.19 -23.59 0.76
CA GLY A 72 -18.31 -23.87 1.66
C GLY A 72 -18.30 -23.05 2.96
N GLU A 73 -18.67 -23.68 4.07
CA GLU A 73 -18.83 -23.00 5.37
C GLU A 73 -17.51 -22.47 5.93
N GLN A 74 -16.41 -23.20 5.72
CA GLN A 74 -15.07 -22.74 6.15
C GLN A 74 -14.67 -21.44 5.44
N ALA A 75 -14.91 -21.34 4.12
CA ALA A 75 -14.67 -20.12 3.37
C ALA A 75 -15.51 -18.94 3.88
N ARG A 76 -16.79 -19.19 4.22
CA ARG A 76 -17.67 -18.15 4.77
C ARG A 76 -17.18 -17.65 6.13
N LYS A 77 -16.77 -18.55 7.04
CA LYS A 77 -16.20 -18.19 8.34
C LYS A 77 -14.92 -17.39 8.20
N TRP A 78 -14.06 -17.79 7.27
CA TRP A 78 -12.81 -17.10 6.99
C TRP A 78 -13.05 -15.71 6.38
N ARG A 79 -13.97 -15.57 5.41
CA ARG A 79 -14.30 -14.26 4.81
C ARG A 79 -14.85 -13.24 5.81
N ASN A 80 -15.51 -13.69 6.87
CA ASN A 80 -15.95 -12.80 7.95
C ASN A 80 -14.80 -12.14 8.72
N ARG A 81 -13.56 -12.63 8.55
CA ARG A 81 -12.36 -12.12 9.21
C ARG A 81 -11.53 -11.18 8.34
N ILE A 82 -11.88 -11.05 7.06
CA ILE A 82 -11.21 -10.16 6.11
C ILE A 82 -12.14 -9.05 5.65
N GLY A 83 -11.57 -7.88 5.38
CA GLY A 83 -12.22 -6.78 4.69
C GLY A 83 -11.54 -6.54 3.35
N ILE A 84 -12.33 -6.20 2.33
CA ILE A 84 -11.80 -5.97 0.97
C ILE A 84 -12.36 -4.63 0.47
N VAL A 85 -11.46 -3.78 -0.02
CA VAL A 85 -11.80 -2.51 -0.65
C VAL A 85 -11.21 -2.51 -2.06
N LEU A 86 -12.06 -2.81 -3.04
CA LEU A 86 -11.68 -2.92 -4.45
C LEU A 86 -11.36 -1.53 -5.08
N GLN A 87 -10.61 -1.53 -6.18
CA GLN A 87 -10.23 -0.32 -6.91
C GLN A 87 -11.44 0.49 -7.40
N SER A 88 -12.51 -0.17 -7.85
CA SER A 88 -13.76 0.46 -8.26
C SER A 88 -14.95 -0.36 -7.82
N THR A 89 -15.96 0.33 -7.26
CA THR A 89 -17.27 -0.24 -6.98
C THR A 89 -18.30 0.45 -7.87
N ASN A 90 -18.98 -0.35 -8.72
CA ASN A 90 -20.12 0.14 -9.52
C ASN A 90 -21.39 -0.11 -8.71
N ASP A 91 -21.83 0.87 -7.91
CA ASP A 91 -22.94 0.60 -6.99
C ASP A 91 -24.12 1.52 -7.03
N ALA A 92 -25.21 0.90 -6.64
CA ALA A 92 -26.57 1.32 -6.36
C ALA A 92 -26.65 2.74 -5.81
N GLY A 93 -26.59 3.75 -6.68
CA GLY A 93 -26.60 5.15 -6.33
C GLY A 93 -27.87 5.64 -5.62
N ASP A 94 -28.86 4.77 -5.41
CA ASP A 94 -30.19 5.10 -4.86
C ASP A 94 -30.34 4.85 -3.35
N LEU A 95 -29.33 4.27 -2.71
CA LEU A 95 -29.28 4.14 -1.25
C LEU A 95 -28.48 5.28 -0.62
N SER A 96 -28.86 5.64 0.62
CA SER A 96 -28.04 6.53 1.44
C SER A 96 -26.79 5.82 1.96
N VAL A 97 -25.81 6.60 2.45
CA VAL A 97 -24.61 6.07 3.12
C VAL A 97 -25.02 5.14 4.27
N TYR A 98 -25.93 5.60 5.15
CA TYR A 98 -26.41 4.81 6.28
C TYR A 98 -27.06 3.49 5.84
N GLU A 99 -28.00 3.56 4.89
CA GLU A 99 -28.72 2.36 4.40
C GLU A 99 -27.76 1.35 3.82
N THR A 100 -26.74 1.80 3.11
CA THR A 100 -25.74 0.92 2.50
C THR A 100 -24.90 0.23 3.57
N VAL A 101 -24.34 0.97 4.52
CA VAL A 101 -23.53 0.39 5.61
C VAL A 101 -24.39 -0.55 6.45
N ALA A 102 -25.65 -0.16 6.76
CA ALA A 102 -26.60 -1.00 7.51
C ALA A 102 -26.98 -2.27 6.73
N HIS A 103 -27.06 -2.20 5.40
CA HIS A 103 -27.31 -3.36 4.57
C HIS A 103 -26.13 -4.34 4.63
N PHE A 104 -24.90 -3.86 4.44
CA PHE A 104 -23.69 -4.68 4.50
C PHE A 104 -23.45 -5.27 5.89
N ALA A 105 -23.77 -4.57 6.96
CA ALA A 105 -23.70 -5.09 8.33
C ALA A 105 -24.43 -6.45 8.49
N LYS A 106 -25.53 -6.65 7.76
CA LYS A 106 -26.34 -7.89 7.83
C LYS A 106 -25.64 -9.14 7.29
N TYR A 107 -24.56 -8.97 6.54
CA TYR A 107 -23.78 -10.11 6.02
C TYR A 107 -22.82 -10.69 7.06
N TYR A 108 -22.54 -9.95 8.14
CA TYR A 108 -21.59 -10.35 9.17
C TYR A 108 -22.30 -10.80 10.44
N SER A 109 -21.72 -11.78 11.12
CA SER A 109 -22.30 -12.33 12.36
C SER A 109 -22.12 -11.41 13.57
N ASN A 110 -21.09 -10.57 13.56
CA ASN A 110 -20.78 -9.61 14.62
C ASN A 110 -20.27 -8.29 14.02
N PRO A 111 -21.15 -7.52 13.34
CA PRO A 111 -20.75 -6.26 12.73
C PRO A 111 -20.47 -5.19 13.79
N ARG A 112 -19.65 -4.21 13.44
CA ARG A 112 -19.52 -2.95 14.19
C ARG A 112 -20.82 -2.14 14.11
N GLY A 113 -20.98 -1.17 15.01
CA GLY A 113 -22.07 -0.22 14.94
C GLY A 113 -22.02 0.59 13.64
N VAL A 114 -23.18 0.74 12.96
CA VAL A 114 -23.26 1.48 11.68
C VAL A 114 -22.78 2.92 11.85
N ASP A 115 -23.29 3.62 12.87
CA ASP A 115 -22.90 5.01 13.15
C ASP A 115 -21.43 5.12 13.56
N GLU A 116 -20.91 4.14 14.30
CA GLU A 116 -19.49 4.07 14.66
C GLU A 116 -18.61 4.00 13.42
N VAL A 117 -18.96 3.13 12.46
CA VAL A 117 -18.19 2.97 11.22
C VAL A 117 -18.27 4.19 10.33
N ILE A 118 -19.48 4.79 10.18
CA ILE A 118 -19.67 6.02 9.40
C ILE A 118 -18.84 7.17 9.99
N ASN A 119 -18.83 7.28 11.32
CA ASN A 119 -18.00 8.27 12.01
C ASN A 119 -16.49 8.00 11.81
N ALA A 120 -16.06 6.74 11.93
CA ALA A 120 -14.65 6.36 11.77
C ALA A 120 -14.09 6.73 10.38
N VAL A 121 -14.93 6.67 9.33
CA VAL A 121 -14.53 7.08 7.97
C VAL A 121 -14.79 8.56 7.67
N GLY A 122 -15.30 9.34 8.63
CA GLY A 122 -15.56 10.77 8.49
C GLY A 122 -16.70 11.11 7.53
N LEU A 123 -17.77 10.31 7.54
CA LEU A 123 -18.96 10.50 6.71
C LEU A 123 -20.23 10.82 7.53
N THR A 124 -20.10 11.21 8.79
CA THR A 124 -21.25 11.49 9.68
C THR A 124 -22.21 12.51 9.08
N ASP A 125 -21.70 13.64 8.58
CA ASP A 125 -22.48 14.70 7.96
C ASP A 125 -23.12 14.29 6.62
N LYS A 126 -22.72 13.15 6.06
CA LYS A 126 -23.19 12.59 4.80
C LYS A 126 -24.00 11.31 4.96
N SER A 127 -24.30 10.93 6.21
CA SER A 127 -24.97 9.67 6.53
C SER A 127 -26.30 9.47 5.81
N GLY A 128 -27.12 10.53 5.70
CA GLY A 128 -28.40 10.51 5.00
C GLY A 128 -28.32 10.80 3.49
N GLU A 129 -27.16 11.15 2.94
CA GLU A 129 -27.02 11.48 1.51
C GLU A 129 -26.96 10.24 0.64
N LEU A 130 -27.50 10.34 -0.58
CA LEU A 130 -27.45 9.25 -1.57
C LEU A 130 -26.03 9.05 -2.06
N ILE A 131 -25.61 7.79 -2.28
CA ILE A 131 -24.25 7.46 -2.74
C ILE A 131 -23.89 8.17 -4.04
N ARG A 132 -24.86 8.35 -4.96
CA ARG A 132 -24.62 9.02 -6.24
C ARG A 132 -24.22 10.50 -6.12
N THR A 133 -24.51 11.14 -4.96
CA THR A 133 -24.17 12.55 -4.71
C THR A 133 -22.80 12.73 -4.07
N LEU A 134 -22.16 11.65 -3.65
CA LEU A 134 -20.84 11.67 -3.02
C LEU A 134 -19.73 12.02 -4.01
N SER A 135 -18.76 12.81 -3.56
CA SER A 135 -17.50 12.98 -4.29
C SER A 135 -16.72 11.66 -4.37
N GLY A 136 -15.75 11.55 -5.29
CA GLY A 136 -14.91 10.35 -5.41
C GLY A 136 -14.23 9.97 -4.10
N GLY A 137 -13.67 10.95 -3.37
CA GLY A 137 -13.05 10.72 -2.07
C GLY A 137 -14.05 10.27 -0.98
N GLN A 138 -15.27 10.84 -0.96
CA GLN A 138 -16.33 10.41 -0.05
C GLN A 138 -16.80 8.99 -0.37
N ARG A 139 -16.93 8.66 -1.65
CA ARG A 139 -17.28 7.30 -2.08
C ARG A 139 -16.21 6.30 -1.63
N ARG A 140 -14.93 6.65 -1.80
CA ARG A 140 -13.83 5.79 -1.35
C ARG A 140 -13.83 5.56 0.17
N ARG A 141 -14.18 6.58 0.95
CA ARG A 141 -14.38 6.44 2.41
C ARG A 141 -15.55 5.50 2.73
N LEU A 142 -16.63 5.55 1.95
CA LEU A 142 -17.73 4.57 2.06
C LEU A 142 -17.25 3.15 1.74
N ASP A 143 -16.45 2.94 0.69
CA ASP A 143 -15.89 1.61 0.38
C ASP A 143 -15.07 1.07 1.55
N VAL A 144 -14.28 1.92 2.22
CA VAL A 144 -13.59 1.53 3.46
C VAL A 144 -14.57 1.18 4.57
N ALA A 145 -15.66 1.96 4.74
CA ALA A 145 -16.69 1.64 5.72
C ALA A 145 -17.27 0.25 5.50
N LEU A 146 -17.55 -0.11 4.25
CA LEU A 146 -18.02 -1.46 3.88
C LEU A 146 -16.97 -2.54 4.16
N GLY A 147 -15.70 -2.23 3.95
CA GLY A 147 -14.60 -3.16 4.25
C GLY A 147 -14.39 -3.40 5.74
N ILE A 148 -14.68 -2.41 6.62
CA ILE A 148 -14.42 -2.51 8.06
C ILE A 148 -15.65 -2.84 8.91
N ILE A 149 -16.86 -2.83 8.33
CA ILE A 149 -18.11 -3.08 9.06
C ILE A 149 -18.15 -4.45 9.73
N GLY A 150 -17.47 -5.44 9.16
CA GLY A 150 -17.35 -6.80 9.70
C GLY A 150 -16.32 -6.97 10.80
N SER A 151 -15.66 -5.91 11.28
CA SER A 151 -14.52 -6.00 12.22
C SER A 151 -13.39 -6.90 11.73
N PRO A 152 -12.84 -6.69 10.53
CA PRO A 152 -11.85 -7.58 9.96
C PRO A 152 -10.53 -7.56 10.74
N GLU A 153 -9.86 -8.72 10.82
CA GLU A 153 -8.50 -8.86 11.34
C GLU A 153 -7.45 -8.43 10.29
N LEU A 154 -7.82 -8.52 9.00
CA LEU A 154 -7.00 -8.14 7.85
C LEU A 154 -7.85 -7.38 6.84
N LEU A 155 -7.36 -6.20 6.44
CA LEU A 155 -7.97 -5.34 5.42
C LEU A 155 -7.10 -5.32 4.16
N PHE A 156 -7.70 -5.64 3.02
CA PHE A 156 -7.10 -5.50 1.71
C PHE A 156 -7.54 -4.19 1.06
N LEU A 157 -6.59 -3.43 0.52
CA LEU A 157 -6.83 -2.16 -0.18
C LEU A 157 -6.14 -2.21 -1.55
N ASP A 158 -6.91 -2.30 -2.62
CA ASP A 158 -6.33 -2.30 -3.97
C ASP A 158 -6.33 -0.87 -4.53
N GLU A 159 -5.12 -0.31 -4.70
CA GLU A 159 -4.84 1.05 -5.20
C GLU A 159 -5.78 2.13 -4.62
N PRO A 160 -5.80 2.30 -3.28
CA PRO A 160 -6.90 2.97 -2.58
C PRO A 160 -7.02 4.47 -2.87
N THR A 161 -5.97 5.16 -3.31
CA THR A 161 -5.98 6.61 -3.53
C THR A 161 -5.88 7.02 -5.00
N THR A 162 -6.07 6.06 -5.92
CA THR A 162 -6.06 6.36 -7.36
C THR A 162 -7.15 7.39 -7.70
N GLY A 163 -6.74 8.48 -8.36
CA GLY A 163 -7.64 9.56 -8.76
C GLY A 163 -7.95 10.59 -7.66
N PHE A 164 -7.34 10.51 -6.48
CA PHE A 164 -7.50 11.51 -5.43
C PHE A 164 -6.66 12.74 -5.69
N ASP A 165 -7.20 13.91 -5.33
CA ASP A 165 -6.40 15.10 -5.15
C ASP A 165 -5.48 14.97 -3.90
N PRO A 166 -4.46 15.83 -3.74
CA PRO A 166 -3.52 15.73 -2.63
C PRO A 166 -4.14 15.86 -1.24
N GLU A 167 -5.23 16.62 -1.09
CA GLU A 167 -5.91 16.82 0.20
C GLU A 167 -6.72 15.56 0.57
N ALA A 168 -7.52 15.05 -0.35
CA ALA A 168 -8.28 13.81 -0.17
C ALA A 168 -7.35 12.62 0.13
N ARG A 169 -6.18 12.55 -0.54
CA ARG A 169 -5.18 11.50 -0.30
C ARG A 169 -4.63 11.57 1.13
N ARG A 170 -4.23 12.74 1.62
CA ARG A 170 -3.72 12.89 3.00
C ARG A 170 -4.77 12.54 4.04
N ALA A 171 -6.01 12.97 3.82
CA ALA A 171 -7.12 12.65 4.71
C ALA A 171 -7.43 11.15 4.73
N PHE A 172 -7.29 10.46 3.59
CA PHE A 172 -7.41 9.01 3.51
C PHE A 172 -6.26 8.30 4.23
N TRP A 173 -5.03 8.76 4.07
CA TRP A 173 -3.87 8.20 4.79
C TRP A 173 -4.03 8.30 6.31
N ALA A 174 -4.55 9.41 6.82
CA ALA A 174 -4.85 9.56 8.23
C ALA A 174 -5.86 8.50 8.70
N LEU A 175 -6.93 8.25 7.93
CA LEU A 175 -7.90 7.19 8.20
C LEU A 175 -7.24 5.81 8.28
N ILE A 176 -6.39 5.47 7.32
CA ILE A 176 -5.70 4.17 7.30
C ILE A 176 -4.77 4.00 8.50
N GLN A 177 -4.04 5.05 8.87
CA GLN A 177 -3.20 5.05 10.07
C GLN A 177 -4.01 4.87 11.37
N ASP A 178 -5.21 5.47 11.45
CA ASP A 178 -6.07 5.31 12.63
C ASP A 178 -6.68 3.91 12.71
N LEU A 179 -7.01 3.29 11.58
CA LEU A 179 -7.41 1.87 11.54
C LEU A 179 -6.28 0.96 12.02
N ARG A 180 -5.03 1.20 11.60
CA ARG A 180 -3.87 0.47 12.11
C ARG A 180 -3.68 0.62 13.62
N LYS A 181 -3.78 1.86 14.14
CA LYS A 181 -3.70 2.12 15.60
C LYS A 181 -4.76 1.36 16.38
N SER A 182 -5.92 1.10 15.77
CA SER A 182 -6.99 0.28 16.34
C SER A 182 -6.70 -1.23 16.29
N GLY A 183 -5.54 -1.65 15.76
CA GLY A 183 -5.09 -3.04 15.73
C GLY A 183 -5.33 -3.77 14.40
N ALA A 184 -5.81 -3.10 13.35
CA ALA A 184 -6.01 -3.71 12.04
C ALA A 184 -4.67 -4.02 11.37
N THR A 185 -4.56 -5.20 10.74
CA THR A 185 -3.51 -5.50 9.77
C THR A 185 -3.97 -5.06 8.39
N ILE A 186 -3.12 -4.42 7.61
CA ILE A 186 -3.52 -3.86 6.32
C ILE A 186 -2.51 -4.29 5.25
N LEU A 187 -3.01 -4.90 4.17
CA LEU A 187 -2.26 -5.10 2.93
C LEU A 187 -2.81 -4.14 1.87
N LEU A 188 -1.96 -3.23 1.40
CA LEU A 188 -2.33 -2.34 0.30
C LEU A 188 -1.47 -2.59 -0.94
N THR A 189 -2.08 -2.45 -2.12
CA THR A 189 -1.32 -2.32 -3.36
C THR A 189 -1.22 -0.86 -3.73
N THR A 190 -0.11 -0.47 -4.29
CA THR A 190 0.06 0.88 -4.82
C THR A 190 1.14 0.93 -5.92
N HIS A 191 1.05 1.92 -6.76
CA HIS A 191 2.12 2.36 -7.66
C HIS A 191 2.63 3.76 -7.26
N TYR A 192 2.05 4.36 -6.20
CA TYR A 192 2.49 5.64 -5.65
C TYR A 192 3.51 5.42 -4.54
N LEU A 193 4.71 5.93 -4.77
CA LEU A 193 5.84 5.80 -3.83
C LEU A 193 5.63 6.60 -2.55
N ASP A 194 5.02 7.79 -2.67
CA ASP A 194 4.65 8.64 -1.56
C ASP A 194 3.62 7.98 -0.62
N GLU A 195 2.69 7.19 -1.17
CA GLU A 195 1.74 6.42 -0.38
C GLU A 195 2.44 5.30 0.41
N ALA A 196 3.32 4.54 -0.26
CA ALA A 196 4.10 3.50 0.40
C ALA A 196 5.01 4.08 1.50
N GLU A 197 5.64 5.24 1.25
CA GLU A 197 6.51 5.92 2.23
C GLU A 197 5.73 6.47 3.42
N ALA A 198 4.51 6.99 3.20
CA ALA A 198 3.68 7.59 4.24
C ALA A 198 2.95 6.57 5.14
N LEU A 199 2.59 5.41 4.59
CA LEU A 199 1.72 4.45 5.26
C LEU A 199 2.43 3.19 5.71
N ALA A 200 3.33 2.62 4.89
CA ALA A 200 3.77 1.26 5.09
C ALA A 200 4.85 1.11 6.16
N ASP A 201 4.69 0.12 7.02
CA ASP A 201 5.76 -0.34 7.91
C ASP A 201 6.81 -1.13 7.12
N ARG A 202 6.36 -1.94 6.14
CA ARG A 202 7.21 -2.67 5.20
C ARG A 202 6.62 -2.62 3.80
N VAL A 203 7.51 -2.61 2.82
CA VAL A 203 7.18 -2.58 1.39
C VAL A 203 7.82 -3.78 0.72
N ALA A 204 7.03 -4.52 -0.07
CA ALA A 204 7.56 -5.46 -1.06
C ALA A 204 7.53 -4.81 -2.44
N VAL A 205 8.68 -4.71 -3.10
CA VAL A 205 8.75 -4.30 -4.51
C VAL A 205 8.55 -5.52 -5.38
N ILE A 206 7.49 -5.48 -6.21
CA ILE A 206 7.17 -6.54 -7.17
C ILE A 206 7.40 -6.04 -8.59
N ASN A 207 8.08 -6.83 -9.41
CA ASN A 207 8.23 -6.60 -10.84
C ASN A 207 8.22 -7.94 -11.58
N GLN A 208 7.54 -8.00 -12.74
CA GLN A 208 7.45 -9.21 -13.59
C GLN A 208 7.07 -10.48 -12.80
N GLY A 209 6.11 -10.35 -11.86
CA GLY A 209 5.60 -11.45 -11.04
C GLY A 209 6.55 -11.94 -9.94
N LYS A 210 7.65 -11.24 -9.64
CA LYS A 210 8.61 -11.60 -8.59
C LYS A 210 8.76 -10.48 -7.58
N ILE A 211 8.94 -10.83 -6.31
CA ILE A 211 9.38 -9.88 -5.28
C ILE A 211 10.88 -9.69 -5.44
N ILE A 212 11.29 -8.42 -5.62
CA ILE A 212 12.69 -8.02 -5.72
C ILE A 212 13.28 -7.86 -4.32
N GLU A 213 12.58 -7.15 -3.44
CA GLU A 213 13.01 -6.87 -2.08
C GLU A 213 11.82 -6.64 -1.17
N VAL A 214 11.98 -6.95 0.12
CA VAL A 214 11.06 -6.60 1.21
C VAL A 214 11.83 -5.88 2.29
N ALA A 215 11.51 -4.60 2.54
CA ALA A 215 12.18 -3.79 3.55
C ALA A 215 11.22 -2.72 4.11
N THR A 216 11.65 -1.99 5.13
CA THR A 216 10.99 -0.72 5.50
C THR A 216 11.26 0.32 4.40
N PRO A 217 10.39 1.32 4.19
CA PRO A 217 10.63 2.36 3.18
C PRO A 217 11.99 3.07 3.33
N ALA A 218 12.47 3.20 4.57
CA ALA A 218 13.75 3.83 4.88
C ALA A 218 14.97 2.97 4.49
N LEU A 219 14.83 1.65 4.44
CA LEU A 219 15.93 0.70 4.19
C LEU A 219 15.93 0.15 2.77
N LEU A 220 14.83 0.28 2.04
CA LEU A 220 14.64 -0.29 0.71
C LEU A 220 15.79 0.09 -0.23
N GLY A 221 16.35 -0.90 -0.96
CA GLY A 221 17.46 -0.73 -1.89
C GLY A 221 18.72 -0.12 -1.27
N GLY A 222 18.94 -0.31 0.04
CA GLY A 222 20.08 0.29 0.73
C GLY A 222 19.99 1.80 0.94
N ARG A 223 18.80 2.40 0.83
CA ARG A 223 18.56 3.86 0.91
C ARG A 223 19.24 4.52 2.11
N ALA A 224 19.21 3.89 3.27
CA ALA A 224 19.79 4.44 4.49
C ALA A 224 21.31 4.65 4.41
N THR A 225 21.99 3.85 3.60
CA THR A 225 23.45 3.89 3.37
C THR A 225 23.82 4.53 2.04
N SER A 226 22.84 5.01 1.25
CA SER A 226 23.09 5.66 -0.03
C SER A 226 23.92 6.92 0.14
N LEU A 227 24.79 7.19 -0.82
CA LEU A 227 25.58 8.42 -0.86
C LEU A 227 24.63 9.62 -0.96
N ALA A 228 24.91 10.67 -0.17
CA ALA A 228 24.24 11.95 -0.32
C ALA A 228 24.83 12.70 -1.52
N THR A 229 23.98 13.34 -2.30
CA THR A 229 24.40 14.31 -3.32
C THR A 229 24.33 15.69 -2.70
N VAL A 230 25.48 16.35 -2.59
CA VAL A 230 25.62 17.76 -2.19
C VAL A 230 25.78 18.57 -3.46
N SER A 231 24.88 19.53 -3.69
CA SER A 231 24.93 20.42 -4.85
C SER A 231 25.00 21.86 -4.40
N TRP A 232 25.76 22.68 -5.12
CA TRP A 232 25.92 24.11 -4.85
C TRP A 232 26.22 24.87 -6.14
N LYS A 233 26.04 26.18 -6.12
CA LYS A 233 26.39 27.04 -7.24
C LYS A 233 27.84 27.53 -7.10
N GLY A 234 28.71 27.00 -7.95
CA GLY A 234 30.09 27.45 -8.09
C GLY A 234 30.25 28.54 -9.16
N ALA A 235 31.49 28.99 -9.38
CA ALA A 235 31.81 30.02 -10.38
C ALA A 235 31.39 29.65 -11.82
N ASN A 236 31.35 28.36 -12.16
CA ASN A 236 31.06 27.88 -13.49
C ASN A 236 29.65 27.22 -13.57
N GLY A 237 28.72 27.53 -12.65
CA GLY A 237 27.39 26.95 -12.59
C GLY A 237 27.20 25.97 -11.45
N ILE A 238 26.14 25.15 -11.53
CA ILE A 238 25.81 24.15 -10.49
C ILE A 238 26.88 23.05 -10.51
N GLN A 239 27.47 22.81 -9.35
CA GLN A 239 28.38 21.69 -9.08
C GLN A 239 27.70 20.69 -8.15
N SER A 240 28.03 19.41 -8.25
CA SER A 240 27.53 18.36 -7.37
C SER A 240 28.59 17.32 -7.08
N GLU A 241 28.58 16.81 -5.84
CA GLU A 241 29.46 15.74 -5.38
C GLU A 241 28.65 14.71 -4.59
N ARG A 242 28.91 13.42 -4.82
CA ARG A 242 28.30 12.31 -4.06
C ARG A 242 29.26 11.92 -2.93
N THR A 243 28.72 11.86 -1.70
CA THR A 243 29.54 11.59 -0.52
C THR A 243 28.74 10.79 0.53
N ASP A 244 29.43 9.95 1.28
CA ASP A 244 28.92 9.29 2.48
C ASP A 244 28.87 10.22 3.70
N ASN A 245 29.71 11.27 3.68
CA ASN A 245 29.80 12.25 4.76
C ASN A 245 29.53 13.69 4.27
N PRO A 246 28.24 14.04 4.04
CA PRO A 246 27.88 15.39 3.55
C PRO A 246 28.31 16.50 4.49
N THR A 247 28.35 16.26 5.81
CA THR A 247 28.78 17.27 6.80
C THR A 247 30.26 17.64 6.61
N ALA A 248 31.12 16.67 6.33
CA ALA A 248 32.55 16.94 6.07
C ALA A 248 32.74 17.75 4.78
N LEU A 249 31.98 17.40 3.72
CA LEU A 249 32.02 18.14 2.46
C LEU A 249 31.51 19.58 2.62
N ILE A 250 30.38 19.80 3.33
CA ILE A 250 29.87 21.14 3.61
C ILE A 250 30.90 21.96 4.38
N ARG A 251 31.55 21.38 5.40
CA ARG A 251 32.60 22.09 6.15
C ARG A 251 33.75 22.55 5.23
N LYS A 252 34.20 21.69 4.30
CA LYS A 252 35.20 22.09 3.32
C LYS A 252 34.72 23.19 2.38
N LEU A 253 33.46 23.18 1.98
CA LEU A 253 32.86 24.24 1.15
C LEU A 253 32.76 25.58 1.92
N THR A 254 32.42 25.57 3.22
CA THR A 254 32.39 26.81 4.04
C THR A 254 33.74 27.49 4.15
N GLU A 255 34.85 26.76 4.11
CA GLU A 255 36.18 27.32 4.06
C GLU A 255 36.44 28.13 2.77
N THR A 256 35.84 27.70 1.67
CA THR A 256 35.96 28.32 0.34
C THR A 256 35.03 29.53 0.19
N TYR A 257 33.78 29.40 0.62
CA TYR A 257 32.73 30.40 0.40
C TYR A 257 32.64 31.47 1.52
N LYS A 258 33.29 31.26 2.66
CA LYS A 258 33.41 32.17 3.84
C LYS A 258 32.10 32.59 4.51
N ASP A 259 31.04 32.80 3.75
CA ASP A 259 29.69 33.17 4.21
C ASP A 259 28.69 32.06 3.85
N GLU A 260 27.70 32.34 3.04
CA GLU A 260 26.69 31.40 2.58
C GLU A 260 27.15 30.63 1.34
N ILE A 261 26.95 29.31 1.31
CA ILE A 261 27.20 28.50 0.12
C ILE A 261 26.00 28.68 -0.80
N PRO A 262 26.14 29.30 -1.99
CA PRO A 262 25.01 29.62 -2.85
C PRO A 262 24.27 28.36 -3.33
N GLU A 263 22.94 28.36 -3.24
CA GLU A 263 22.05 27.27 -3.69
C GLU A 263 22.46 25.89 -3.14
N LEU A 264 22.97 25.83 -1.89
CA LEU A 264 23.35 24.59 -1.25
C LEU A 264 22.13 23.68 -1.08
N THR A 265 22.22 22.46 -1.62
CA THR A 265 21.26 21.40 -1.35
C THR A 265 21.98 20.12 -0.96
N VAL A 266 21.37 19.36 -0.05
CA VAL A 266 21.85 18.03 0.35
C VAL A 266 20.69 17.06 0.17
N LYS A 267 20.83 16.12 -0.75
CA LYS A 267 19.80 15.12 -1.04
C LYS A 267 20.37 13.72 -0.91
N ARG A 268 19.68 12.82 -0.21
CA ARG A 268 19.89 11.38 -0.35
C ARG A 268 18.93 10.84 -1.40
N ALA A 269 19.21 9.66 -1.91
CA ALA A 269 18.32 8.99 -2.85
C ALA A 269 16.89 8.95 -2.30
N SER A 270 15.93 9.41 -3.08
CA SER A 270 14.52 9.29 -2.78
C SER A 270 14.08 7.83 -2.91
N LEU A 271 12.89 7.49 -2.39
CA LEU A 271 12.32 6.17 -2.65
C LEU A 271 12.11 5.94 -4.16
N GLU A 272 11.81 7.02 -4.90
CA GLU A 272 11.65 6.99 -6.35
C GLU A 272 12.95 6.63 -7.08
N ASP A 273 14.07 7.26 -6.71
CA ASP A 273 15.39 6.96 -7.31
C ASP A 273 15.75 5.49 -7.11
N ILE A 274 15.60 4.98 -5.89
CA ILE A 274 15.86 3.59 -5.53
C ILE A 274 14.94 2.63 -6.29
N TYR A 275 13.64 2.94 -6.31
CA TYR A 275 12.66 2.12 -7.02
C TYR A 275 12.97 2.02 -8.51
N LEU A 276 13.31 3.13 -9.16
CA LEU A 276 13.69 3.14 -10.58
C LEU A 276 14.96 2.34 -10.84
N GLU A 277 15.96 2.41 -9.96
CA GLU A 277 17.16 1.55 -10.05
C GLU A 277 16.81 0.06 -9.93
N MET A 278 15.90 -0.31 -9.00
CA MET A 278 15.49 -1.69 -8.79
C MET A 278 14.73 -2.29 -9.99
N ILE A 279 13.80 -1.53 -10.59
CA ILE A 279 13.02 -2.01 -11.74
C ILE A 279 13.79 -1.90 -13.06
N GLY A 280 14.64 -0.86 -13.24
CA GLY A 280 15.46 -0.64 -14.44
C GLY A 280 16.66 -1.62 -14.51
N GLY A 281 17.24 -2.01 -13.37
CA GLY A 281 18.30 -3.02 -13.30
C GLY A 281 17.82 -4.44 -13.66
N ALA A 282 16.52 -4.71 -13.56
CA ALA A 282 15.94 -6.00 -13.93
C ALA A 282 15.86 -6.21 -15.46
N ASP A 283 15.81 -5.11 -16.24
CA ASP A 283 15.74 -5.18 -17.72
C ASP A 283 17.12 -5.35 -18.40
N VAL A 284 18.24 -5.19 -17.66
CA VAL A 284 19.62 -5.27 -18.22
C VAL A 284 20.23 -6.68 -18.04
N SER A 285 19.52 -7.60 -17.39
CA SER A 285 20.02 -8.93 -17.03
C SER A 285 19.42 -10.08 -17.87
N GLN A 286 18.94 -9.80 -19.10
CA GLN A 286 18.48 -10.82 -20.05
C GLN A 286 19.38 -10.90 -21.27
#